data_2aaa97905b73f4b524699afdbd5eebbe
#
_entry.id   2aaa97905b73f4b524699afdbd5eebbe
#
_cell.length_a   1.000
_cell.length_b   1.000
_cell.length_c   1.000
_cell.angle_alpha   90.00
_cell.angle_beta   90.00
_cell.angle_gamma   90.00
#
_symmetry.space_group_name_H-M   'P 1'
#
loop_
_entity.id
_entity.type
_entity.pdbx_description
1 polymer ?
#
loop_
_entity_poly.entity_id
_entity_poly.type
_entity_poly.pdbx_seq_one_letter_code
_entity_poly.pdbx_strand_id
1 'polypeptide(L)'
;VGAGWTHDPFRADIVDGKIYGRGTCDMKGGLAASIIAAEAFVETHPDFAGAIEISGTADEESGGYGGVAYLAEQGYFNPDHVQHVIIPEPLHKDRICLGHRGGWWAQIETKGEIAHGSMPFLGDCAVRHMGAVLAEFETKLFPAMAARRTDMPVVPEGARSSTMNINSIHGGQKENDDDFDGLPAHCVPDSCRITIDRRFLLEEPLDQVRDEVRGLLEGLRETRIDFDYELTEINSVLPSMTDQTAPIVQTVSQAIRDIMGKQPEYVASPGSYDQKHIDRIGKLKNCIAYGPGLLELAHKPDEYIEVDDMVDSACVMGATLETLLLPRK
;
A
#
# COMPACT_ATOMS: atom_id res chain seq x y z
N VAL A 1 12.45 -11.53 -8.05
CA VAL A 1 12.77 -12.16 -6.75
C VAL A 1 14.19 -11.78 -6.38
N GLY A 2 14.39 -11.10 -5.26
CA GLY A 2 15.70 -10.65 -4.79
C GLY A 2 16.62 -11.79 -4.36
N ALA A 3 17.87 -11.47 -4.04
CA ALA A 3 18.84 -12.41 -3.47
C ALA A 3 18.51 -12.73 -1.99
N GLY A 4 19.15 -13.79 -1.46
CA GLY A 4 19.08 -14.12 -0.02
C GLY A 4 18.08 -15.20 0.36
N TRP A 5 17.44 -15.86 -0.61
CA TRP A 5 16.57 -17.00 -0.37
C TRP A 5 17.37 -18.24 0.01
N THR A 6 16.94 -18.93 1.06
CA THR A 6 17.46 -20.26 1.47
C THR A 6 16.54 -21.38 1.00
N HIS A 7 15.24 -21.08 0.77
CA HIS A 7 14.26 -21.95 0.13
C HIS A 7 14.03 -21.48 -1.32
N ASP A 8 13.74 -22.41 -2.23
CA ASP A 8 13.40 -22.04 -3.62
C ASP A 8 12.08 -21.24 -3.63
N PRO A 9 12.09 -19.98 -4.12
CA PRO A 9 10.91 -19.10 -4.04
C PRO A 9 9.72 -19.55 -4.91
N PHE A 10 9.88 -20.55 -5.76
CA PHE A 10 8.85 -21.02 -6.70
C PHE A 10 8.40 -22.47 -6.48
N ARG A 11 8.96 -23.18 -5.50
CA ARG A 11 8.65 -24.60 -5.26
C ARG A 11 7.50 -24.84 -4.30
N ALA A 12 7.18 -23.86 -3.45
CA ALA A 12 6.21 -24.01 -2.37
C ALA A 12 6.54 -25.21 -1.44
N ASP A 13 7.79 -25.35 -1.06
CA ASP A 13 8.25 -26.42 -0.16
C ASP A 13 7.54 -26.28 1.21
N ILE A 14 7.02 -27.38 1.71
CA ILE A 14 6.41 -27.44 3.06
C ILE A 14 7.46 -27.96 4.03
N VAL A 15 7.86 -27.11 4.96
CA VAL A 15 8.82 -27.44 6.02
C VAL A 15 8.28 -26.99 7.36
N ASP A 16 8.19 -27.91 8.31
CA ASP A 16 7.72 -27.65 9.68
C ASP A 16 6.36 -26.90 9.74
N GLY A 17 5.42 -27.31 8.89
CA GLY A 17 4.07 -26.70 8.82
C GLY A 17 4.00 -25.35 8.12
N LYS A 18 5.08 -24.91 7.46
CA LYS A 18 5.17 -23.67 6.71
C LYS A 18 5.34 -23.93 5.23
N ILE A 19 4.64 -23.18 4.40
CA ILE A 19 4.80 -23.20 2.94
C ILE A 19 5.69 -22.02 2.57
N TYR A 20 6.90 -22.32 2.09
CA TYR A 20 7.87 -21.31 1.66
C TYR A 20 7.70 -21.00 0.18
N GLY A 21 7.73 -19.71 -0.17
CA GLY A 21 7.73 -19.27 -1.55
C GLY A 21 7.25 -17.81 -1.72
N ARG A 22 7.62 -17.20 -2.83
CA ARG A 22 7.15 -15.85 -3.18
C ARG A 22 5.63 -15.85 -3.42
N GLY A 23 4.93 -14.97 -2.71
CA GLY A 23 3.48 -14.84 -2.80
C GLY A 23 2.72 -15.88 -1.96
N THR A 24 3.40 -16.71 -1.15
CA THR A 24 2.71 -17.63 -0.24
C THR A 24 1.99 -16.87 0.86
N CYS A 25 2.65 -15.85 1.41
CA CYS A 25 2.06 -14.94 2.38
C CYS A 25 1.21 -13.88 1.68
N ASP A 26 1.77 -13.20 0.69
CA ASP A 26 1.17 -12.05 0.01
C ASP A 26 0.88 -12.35 -1.47
N MET A 27 -0.39 -12.78 -1.80
CA MET A 27 -1.44 -13.27 -0.88
C MET A 27 -2.09 -14.57 -1.37
N LYS A 28 -1.31 -15.42 -2.10
CA LYS A 28 -1.85 -16.68 -2.66
C LYS A 28 -2.35 -17.66 -1.60
N GLY A 29 -1.74 -17.66 -0.41
CA GLY A 29 -2.22 -18.46 0.72
C GLY A 29 -3.61 -18.05 1.18
N GLY A 30 -3.88 -16.74 1.25
CA GLY A 30 -5.20 -16.22 1.54
C GLY A 30 -6.23 -16.53 0.45
N LEU A 31 -5.82 -16.40 -0.81
CA LEU A 31 -6.68 -16.79 -1.94
C LEU A 31 -7.01 -18.30 -1.91
N ALA A 32 -6.03 -19.14 -1.63
CA ALA A 32 -6.27 -20.59 -1.49
C ALA A 32 -7.21 -20.90 -0.33
N ALA A 33 -7.06 -20.24 0.82
CA ALA A 33 -7.99 -20.39 1.96
C ALA A 33 -9.41 -19.98 1.58
N SER A 34 -9.59 -18.91 0.79
CA SER A 34 -10.91 -18.46 0.29
C SER A 34 -11.56 -19.49 -0.62
N ILE A 35 -10.78 -20.09 -1.54
CA ILE A 35 -11.28 -21.12 -2.47
C ILE A 35 -11.75 -22.34 -1.68
N ILE A 36 -10.93 -22.85 -0.75
CA ILE A 36 -11.29 -24.03 0.08
C ILE A 36 -12.52 -23.74 0.94
N ALA A 37 -12.63 -22.56 1.52
CA ALA A 37 -13.81 -22.16 2.28
C ALA A 37 -15.09 -22.17 1.43
N ALA A 38 -15.01 -21.64 0.21
CA ALA A 38 -16.14 -21.63 -0.72
C ALA A 38 -16.51 -23.03 -1.21
N GLU A 39 -15.54 -23.87 -1.57
CA GLU A 39 -15.79 -25.26 -1.97
C GLU A 39 -16.46 -26.06 -0.85
N ALA A 40 -15.92 -26.03 0.37
CA ALA A 40 -16.49 -26.70 1.53
C ALA A 40 -17.91 -26.21 1.85
N PHE A 41 -18.16 -24.91 1.72
CA PHE A 41 -19.50 -24.34 1.91
C PHE A 41 -20.49 -24.86 0.86
N VAL A 42 -20.14 -24.85 -0.42
CA VAL A 42 -21.02 -25.32 -1.50
C VAL A 42 -21.30 -26.81 -1.39
N GLU A 43 -20.31 -27.63 -1.02
CA GLU A 43 -20.47 -29.06 -0.81
C GLU A 43 -21.44 -29.37 0.35
N THR A 44 -21.39 -28.59 1.43
CA THR A 44 -22.22 -28.79 2.61
C THR A 44 -23.60 -28.16 2.50
N HIS A 45 -23.76 -27.13 1.68
CA HIS A 45 -24.99 -26.35 1.52
C HIS A 45 -25.34 -26.12 0.04
N PRO A 46 -25.59 -27.18 -0.76
CA PRO A 46 -25.80 -27.06 -2.21
C PRO A 46 -27.00 -26.20 -2.62
N ASP A 47 -27.98 -26.04 -1.72
CA ASP A 47 -29.22 -25.31 -1.97
C ASP A 47 -29.20 -23.87 -1.39
N PHE A 48 -28.02 -23.30 -1.13
CA PHE A 48 -27.93 -21.93 -0.60
C PHE A 48 -28.47 -20.89 -1.61
N ALA A 49 -28.97 -19.77 -1.09
CA ALA A 49 -29.47 -18.68 -1.91
C ALA A 49 -28.40 -17.60 -2.06
N GLY A 50 -28.13 -17.18 -3.30
CA GLY A 50 -27.12 -16.16 -3.60
C GLY A 50 -26.00 -16.67 -4.49
N ALA A 51 -24.86 -16.00 -4.47
CA ALA A 51 -23.67 -16.35 -5.24
C ALA A 51 -22.40 -16.09 -4.44
N ILE A 52 -21.38 -16.89 -4.70
CA ILE A 52 -20.02 -16.68 -4.23
C ILE A 52 -19.16 -16.47 -5.47
N GLU A 53 -18.49 -15.34 -5.55
CA GLU A 53 -17.57 -15.03 -6.63
C GLU A 53 -16.15 -14.93 -6.08
N ILE A 54 -15.19 -15.59 -6.73
CA ILE A 54 -13.77 -15.51 -6.39
C ILE A 54 -13.05 -14.94 -7.62
N SER A 55 -12.38 -13.80 -7.43
CA SER A 55 -11.56 -13.21 -8.46
C SER A 55 -10.09 -13.33 -8.12
N GLY A 56 -9.32 -13.99 -8.99
CA GLY A 56 -7.86 -13.98 -8.97
C GLY A 56 -7.37 -12.93 -9.96
N THR A 57 -6.87 -11.82 -9.46
CA THR A 57 -6.40 -10.70 -10.30
C THR A 57 -4.88 -10.62 -10.31
N ALA A 58 -4.34 -10.12 -11.42
CA ALA A 58 -2.93 -9.72 -11.52
C ALA A 58 -2.80 -8.21 -11.28
N ASP A 59 -1.54 -7.72 -11.25
CA ASP A 59 -1.20 -6.29 -11.21
C ASP A 59 -1.41 -5.59 -9.86
N GLU A 60 -1.74 -6.28 -8.76
CA GLU A 60 -1.90 -5.66 -7.45
C GLU A 60 -0.62 -4.91 -7.03
N GLU A 61 0.54 -5.55 -7.14
CA GLU A 61 1.87 -5.06 -6.79
C GLU A 61 2.33 -3.83 -7.61
N SER A 62 1.68 -3.60 -8.74
CA SER A 62 1.91 -2.44 -9.63
C SER A 62 0.81 -1.39 -9.52
N GLY A 63 -0.14 -1.56 -8.57
CA GLY A 63 -1.22 -0.64 -8.30
C GLY A 63 -2.63 -1.14 -8.60
N GLY A 64 -2.79 -2.33 -9.22
CA GLY A 64 -4.07 -3.00 -9.43
C GLY A 64 -4.94 -2.43 -10.57
N TYR A 65 -4.36 -1.60 -11.44
CA TYR A 65 -5.14 -0.95 -12.52
C TYR A 65 -5.60 -1.92 -13.60
N GLY A 66 -4.78 -2.91 -13.97
CA GLY A 66 -5.13 -3.98 -14.90
C GLY A 66 -5.91 -5.14 -14.26
N GLY A 67 -6.04 -5.14 -12.94
CA GLY A 67 -6.72 -6.15 -12.14
C GLY A 67 -8.05 -5.67 -11.57
N VAL A 68 -8.06 -5.39 -10.26
CA VAL A 68 -9.29 -5.03 -9.52
C VAL A 68 -9.90 -3.71 -10.00
N ALA A 69 -9.11 -2.71 -10.42
CA ALA A 69 -9.66 -1.48 -10.98
C ALA A 69 -10.47 -1.77 -12.25
N TYR A 70 -9.90 -2.57 -13.17
CA TYR A 70 -10.62 -2.98 -14.38
C TYR A 70 -11.93 -3.71 -14.07
N LEU A 71 -11.91 -4.68 -13.15
CA LEU A 71 -13.13 -5.39 -12.74
C LEU A 71 -14.16 -4.44 -12.10
N ALA A 72 -13.71 -3.47 -11.31
CA ALA A 72 -14.58 -2.45 -10.73
C ALA A 72 -15.25 -1.57 -11.81
N GLU A 73 -14.51 -1.18 -12.86
CA GLU A 73 -15.03 -0.44 -14.01
C GLU A 73 -16.06 -1.26 -14.81
N GLN A 74 -15.89 -2.58 -14.85
CA GLN A 74 -16.85 -3.50 -15.49
C GLN A 74 -18.07 -3.78 -14.60
N GLY A 75 -18.14 -3.24 -13.39
CA GLY A 75 -19.27 -3.36 -12.47
C GLY A 75 -19.26 -4.55 -11.52
N TYR A 76 -18.22 -5.38 -11.52
CA TYR A 76 -18.12 -6.56 -10.65
C TYR A 76 -18.10 -6.21 -9.15
N PHE A 77 -17.66 -5.01 -8.78
CA PHE A 77 -17.68 -4.52 -7.40
C PHE A 77 -18.73 -3.44 -7.15
N ASN A 78 -19.76 -3.37 -8.00
CA ASN A 78 -20.90 -2.48 -7.78
C ASN A 78 -21.82 -3.06 -6.69
N PRO A 79 -22.39 -2.26 -5.77
CA PRO A 79 -23.34 -2.72 -4.74
C PRO A 79 -24.59 -3.44 -5.29
N ASP A 80 -24.96 -3.21 -6.54
CA ASP A 80 -26.06 -3.91 -7.21
C ASP A 80 -25.65 -5.34 -7.64
N HIS A 81 -24.36 -5.59 -7.81
CA HIS A 81 -23.81 -6.89 -8.19
C HIS A 81 -23.35 -7.70 -6.98
N VAL A 82 -22.57 -7.10 -6.08
CA VAL A 82 -22.00 -7.75 -4.90
C VAL A 82 -22.25 -6.92 -3.64
N GLN A 83 -22.60 -7.57 -2.51
CA GLN A 83 -22.93 -6.90 -1.27
C GLN A 83 -21.75 -6.85 -0.27
N HIS A 84 -20.85 -7.82 -0.33
CA HIS A 84 -19.74 -7.99 0.60
C HIS A 84 -18.48 -8.40 -0.13
N VAL A 85 -17.34 -7.85 0.24
CA VAL A 85 -16.04 -8.24 -0.30
C VAL A 85 -15.05 -8.48 0.84
N ILE A 86 -14.32 -9.58 0.74
CA ILE A 86 -13.15 -9.89 1.56
C ILE A 86 -11.95 -9.98 0.62
N ILE A 87 -10.93 -9.19 0.90
CA ILE A 87 -9.62 -9.27 0.24
C ILE A 87 -8.70 -10.06 1.17
N PRO A 88 -8.18 -11.23 0.76
CA PRO A 88 -7.49 -12.15 1.68
C PRO A 88 -6.02 -11.78 1.95
N GLU A 89 -5.76 -10.51 2.30
CA GLU A 89 -4.44 -9.95 2.62
C GLU A 89 -3.86 -10.48 3.95
N PRO A 90 -2.52 -10.58 4.08
CA PRO A 90 -1.83 -11.19 5.21
C PRO A 90 -1.73 -10.23 6.42
N LEU A 91 -2.81 -10.04 7.15
CA LEU A 91 -2.87 -9.11 8.29
C LEU A 91 -3.08 -9.80 9.64
N HIS A 92 -2.69 -11.04 9.78
CA HIS A 92 -2.99 -11.99 10.86
C HIS A 92 -4.43 -12.53 10.83
N LYS A 93 -4.57 -13.84 11.08
CA LYS A 93 -5.86 -14.56 11.07
C LYS A 93 -6.90 -14.09 12.09
N ASP A 94 -6.49 -13.36 13.13
CA ASP A 94 -7.37 -12.81 14.18
C ASP A 94 -7.56 -11.28 14.07
N ARG A 95 -7.15 -10.69 12.95
CA ARG A 95 -7.33 -9.27 12.65
C ARG A 95 -8.28 -9.03 11.50
N ILE A 96 -9.00 -7.93 11.55
CA ILE A 96 -9.82 -7.42 10.45
C ILE A 96 -9.25 -6.07 10.04
N CYS A 97 -8.76 -5.99 8.82
CA CYS A 97 -8.28 -4.71 8.28
C CYS A 97 -9.43 -3.94 7.66
N LEU A 98 -9.71 -2.79 8.26
CA LEU A 98 -10.83 -1.94 7.87
C LEU A 98 -10.51 -1.01 6.71
N GLY A 99 -9.21 -0.78 6.44
CA GLY A 99 -8.82 0.18 5.43
C GLY A 99 -7.32 0.44 5.39
N HIS A 100 -6.94 1.50 4.71
CA HIS A 100 -5.54 1.85 4.48
C HIS A 100 -5.34 3.37 4.39
N ARG A 101 -4.10 3.80 4.63
CA ARG A 101 -3.70 5.21 4.42
C ARG A 101 -3.70 5.58 2.94
N GLY A 102 -3.72 6.89 2.68
CA GLY A 102 -3.45 7.42 1.36
C GLY A 102 -1.96 7.40 1.01
N GLY A 103 -1.67 7.48 -0.27
CA GLY A 103 -0.32 7.62 -0.81
C GLY A 103 -0.26 8.70 -1.89
N TRP A 104 0.82 9.44 -1.92
CA TRP A 104 1.12 10.41 -2.97
C TRP A 104 2.60 10.33 -3.32
N TRP A 105 2.87 9.97 -4.56
CA TRP A 105 4.22 9.87 -5.11
C TRP A 105 4.43 11.01 -6.07
N ALA A 106 5.50 11.74 -5.87
CA ALA A 106 5.86 12.85 -6.72
C ALA A 106 7.37 12.93 -6.93
N GLN A 107 7.75 13.56 -8.02
CA GLN A 107 9.10 13.93 -8.34
C GLN A 107 9.25 15.44 -8.21
N ILE A 108 10.32 15.88 -7.55
CA ILE A 108 10.72 17.27 -7.47
C ILE A 108 12.08 17.38 -8.16
N GLU A 109 12.16 18.23 -9.15
CA GLU A 109 13.40 18.56 -9.83
C GLU A 109 13.73 20.03 -9.58
N THR A 110 14.89 20.33 -9.03
CA THR A 110 15.43 21.66 -8.96
C THR A 110 16.31 21.92 -10.17
N LYS A 111 16.24 23.13 -10.71
CA LYS A 111 16.95 23.56 -11.91
C LYS A 111 18.07 24.50 -11.55
N GLY A 112 19.08 24.56 -12.40
CA GLY A 112 20.23 25.42 -12.27
C GLY A 112 20.82 25.76 -13.62
N GLU A 113 22.01 26.37 -13.62
CA GLU A 113 22.75 26.75 -14.81
C GLU A 113 24.16 26.16 -14.77
N ILE A 114 24.52 25.45 -15.84
CA ILE A 114 25.81 24.78 -15.95
C ILE A 114 26.93 25.82 -16.09
N ALA A 115 28.04 25.60 -15.42
CA ALA A 115 29.27 26.36 -15.53
C ALA A 115 30.48 25.49 -15.23
N HIS A 116 31.67 25.95 -15.52
CA HIS A 116 32.90 25.26 -15.17
C HIS A 116 33.05 25.17 -13.66
N GLY A 117 33.35 24.00 -13.12
CA GLY A 117 33.37 23.72 -11.68
C GLY A 117 34.35 24.59 -10.87
N SER A 118 35.41 25.12 -11.49
CA SER A 118 36.32 26.08 -10.85
C SER A 118 35.77 27.51 -10.81
N MET A 119 34.66 27.80 -11.51
CA MET A 119 34.01 29.12 -11.59
C MET A 119 32.50 29.00 -11.25
N PRO A 120 32.13 28.46 -10.08
CA PRO A 120 30.74 28.21 -9.73
C PRO A 120 29.88 29.49 -9.64
N PHE A 121 30.51 30.66 -9.56
CA PHE A 121 29.87 31.97 -9.55
C PHE A 121 29.35 32.41 -10.92
N LEU A 122 29.65 31.67 -12.01
CA LEU A 122 29.14 31.88 -13.37
C LEU A 122 27.94 30.95 -13.67
N GLY A 123 27.60 30.05 -12.79
CA GLY A 123 26.48 29.13 -12.92
C GLY A 123 25.58 29.15 -11.71
N ASP A 124 24.56 28.30 -11.73
CA ASP A 124 23.67 28.08 -10.60
C ASP A 124 23.55 26.58 -10.29
N CYS A 125 23.72 26.22 -9.02
CA CYS A 125 23.86 24.81 -8.63
C CYS A 125 22.51 24.21 -8.19
N ALA A 126 21.89 23.39 -9.04
CA ALA A 126 20.66 22.68 -8.73
C ALA A 126 20.76 21.79 -7.46
N VAL A 127 21.92 21.18 -7.21
CA VAL A 127 22.13 20.36 -5.99
C VAL A 127 22.07 21.23 -4.73
N ARG A 128 22.56 22.46 -4.77
CA ARG A 128 22.42 23.41 -3.65
C ARG A 128 20.98 23.87 -3.45
N HIS A 129 20.21 23.98 -4.53
CA HIS A 129 18.77 24.24 -4.46
C HIS A 129 18.03 23.07 -3.84
N MET A 130 18.33 21.84 -4.24
CA MET A 130 17.75 20.64 -3.60
C MET A 130 18.11 20.55 -2.13
N GLY A 131 19.32 20.91 -1.74
CA GLY A 131 19.70 21.00 -0.32
C GLY A 131 18.81 21.95 0.48
N ALA A 132 18.37 23.08 -0.12
CA ALA A 132 17.41 23.97 0.51
C ALA A 132 16.00 23.35 0.62
N VAL A 133 15.54 22.64 -0.39
CA VAL A 133 14.27 21.88 -0.35
C VAL A 133 14.29 20.87 0.80
N LEU A 134 15.35 20.07 0.91
CA LEU A 134 15.51 19.08 1.98
C LEU A 134 15.53 19.75 3.37
N ALA A 135 16.17 20.90 3.50
CA ALA A 135 16.18 21.66 4.75
C ALA A 135 14.76 22.16 5.14
N GLU A 136 13.95 22.60 4.18
CA GLU A 136 12.56 22.97 4.42
C GLU A 136 11.72 21.74 4.86
N PHE A 137 11.95 20.57 4.26
CA PHE A 137 11.30 19.34 4.68
C PHE A 137 11.65 18.97 6.13
N GLU A 138 12.94 18.98 6.47
CA GLU A 138 13.42 18.64 7.82
C GLU A 138 12.92 19.62 8.88
N THR A 139 12.91 20.91 8.58
CA THR A 139 12.62 21.93 9.58
C THR A 139 11.14 22.30 9.69
N LYS A 140 10.35 22.09 8.64
CA LYS A 140 8.94 22.50 8.61
C LYS A 140 7.98 21.34 8.34
N LEU A 141 8.20 20.57 7.26
CA LEU A 141 7.23 19.58 6.81
C LEU A 141 7.18 18.37 7.77
N PHE A 142 8.31 17.73 8.03
CA PHE A 142 8.35 16.53 8.87
C PHE A 142 7.85 16.78 10.29
N PRO A 143 8.20 17.88 10.97
CA PRO A 143 7.61 18.20 12.28
C PRO A 143 6.09 18.42 12.21
N ALA A 144 5.60 19.10 11.19
CA ALA A 144 4.15 19.31 11.01
C ALA A 144 3.41 18.01 10.74
N MET A 145 3.98 17.10 9.97
CA MET A 145 3.43 15.76 9.72
C MET A 145 3.43 14.90 10.98
N ALA A 146 4.51 14.88 11.73
CA ALA A 146 4.64 14.09 12.95
C ALA A 146 3.66 14.53 14.05
N ALA A 147 3.22 15.78 14.03
CA ALA A 147 2.23 16.31 14.97
C ALA A 147 0.78 15.87 14.65
N ARG A 148 0.53 15.38 13.45
CA ARG A 148 -0.80 14.89 13.03
C ARG A 148 -0.94 13.44 13.41
N ARG A 149 -2.14 13.09 13.84
CA ARG A 149 -2.45 11.73 14.26
C ARG A 149 -3.87 11.36 13.86
N THR A 150 -4.07 10.15 13.38
CA THR A 150 -5.38 9.60 13.03
C THR A 150 -5.94 8.72 14.15
N ASP A 151 -7.26 8.70 14.26
CA ASP A 151 -7.99 7.73 15.07
C ASP A 151 -8.16 6.38 14.35
N MET A 152 -7.88 6.32 13.05
CA MET A 152 -7.83 5.08 12.27
C MET A 152 -6.85 4.11 12.93
N PRO A 153 -7.21 2.83 13.15
CA PRO A 153 -6.37 1.89 13.88
C PRO A 153 -5.18 1.36 13.03
N VAL A 154 -4.39 2.27 12.50
CA VAL A 154 -3.24 1.92 11.65
C VAL A 154 -2.17 1.22 12.46
N VAL A 155 -1.63 0.15 11.91
CA VAL A 155 -0.52 -0.61 12.48
C VAL A 155 0.67 -0.61 11.50
N PRO A 156 1.92 -0.55 12.02
CA PRO A 156 2.30 -0.33 13.43
C PRO A 156 1.99 1.09 13.92
N GLU A 157 2.06 1.33 15.22
CA GLU A 157 1.68 2.59 15.90
C GLU A 157 2.31 3.85 15.27
N GLY A 158 3.58 3.77 14.80
CA GLY A 158 4.24 4.86 14.10
C GLY A 158 3.56 5.29 12.80
N ALA A 159 2.74 4.44 12.21
CA ALA A 159 2.00 4.73 11.00
C ALA A 159 0.69 5.51 11.24
N ARG A 160 0.33 5.79 12.50
CA ARG A 160 -0.79 6.68 12.86
C ARG A 160 -0.50 8.16 12.65
N SER A 161 0.72 8.51 12.28
CA SER A 161 1.09 9.85 11.82
C SER A 161 1.37 9.83 10.32
N SER A 162 1.22 10.97 9.67
CA SER A 162 1.67 11.13 8.28
C SER A 162 3.17 10.90 8.17
N THR A 163 3.59 10.27 7.10
CA THR A 163 5.01 9.99 6.84
C THR A 163 5.39 10.34 5.41
N MET A 164 6.64 10.73 5.19
CA MET A 164 7.18 10.90 3.86
C MET A 164 8.59 10.29 3.81
N ASN A 165 8.82 9.47 2.80
CA ASN A 165 10.14 8.95 2.47
C ASN A 165 10.66 9.66 1.21
N ILE A 166 11.97 9.86 1.17
CA ILE A 166 12.68 10.28 -0.05
C ILE A 166 13.29 9.02 -0.63
N ASN A 167 12.64 8.50 -1.68
CA ASN A 167 12.99 7.20 -2.25
C ASN A 167 14.29 7.22 -3.04
N SER A 168 14.62 8.37 -3.63
CA SER A 168 15.84 8.54 -4.40
C SER A 168 16.24 10.01 -4.48
N ILE A 169 17.54 10.24 -4.69
CA ILE A 169 18.11 11.54 -5.04
C ILE A 169 19.15 11.34 -6.13
N HIS A 170 19.03 12.11 -7.22
CA HIS A 170 19.97 12.13 -8.34
C HIS A 170 20.27 13.56 -8.69
N GLY A 171 21.55 13.94 -8.75
CA GLY A 171 21.97 15.30 -9.08
C GLY A 171 23.31 15.33 -9.78
N GLY A 172 23.48 16.32 -10.64
CA GLY A 172 24.66 16.46 -11.49
C GLY A 172 24.45 15.86 -12.88
N GLN A 173 25.53 15.67 -13.62
CA GLN A 173 25.48 15.03 -14.92
C GLN A 173 25.03 13.58 -14.79
N LYS A 174 24.27 13.10 -15.76
CA LYS A 174 23.90 11.68 -15.83
C LYS A 174 25.17 10.86 -15.98
N GLU A 175 25.44 10.00 -15.01
CA GLU A 175 26.35 8.89 -15.17
C GLU A 175 25.66 7.87 -16.09
N ASN A 176 26.23 7.65 -17.28
CA ASN A 176 25.88 6.46 -18.04
C ASN A 176 26.61 5.31 -17.35
N ASP A 177 25.87 4.33 -16.82
CA ASP A 177 26.42 3.19 -16.10
C ASP A 177 27.51 2.44 -16.89
N ASP A 178 27.48 2.53 -18.23
CA ASP A 178 28.44 1.88 -19.14
C ASP A 178 29.71 2.70 -19.42
N ASP A 179 29.75 4.00 -19.08
CA ASP A 179 30.84 4.92 -19.46
C ASP A 179 31.46 5.66 -18.26
N PHE A 180 31.20 5.22 -17.02
CA PHE A 180 31.80 5.85 -15.84
C PHE A 180 33.29 5.49 -15.75
N ASP A 181 34.14 6.44 -16.13
CA ASP A 181 35.61 6.31 -16.07
C ASP A 181 36.23 6.67 -14.71
N GLY A 182 35.38 6.95 -13.71
CA GLY A 182 35.78 7.33 -12.35
C GLY A 182 36.20 8.79 -12.19
N LEU A 183 36.09 9.62 -13.22
CA LEU A 183 36.37 11.04 -13.14
C LEU A 183 35.06 11.82 -12.81
N PRO A 184 35.10 12.67 -11.77
CA PRO A 184 33.93 13.50 -11.47
C PRO A 184 33.68 14.53 -12.57
N ALA A 185 32.42 14.86 -12.83
CA ALA A 185 32.05 15.95 -13.71
C ALA A 185 32.63 17.29 -13.19
N HIS A 186 33.33 18.00 -14.04
CA HIS A 186 33.98 19.29 -13.68
C HIS A 186 33.05 20.48 -13.96
N CYS A 187 31.77 20.37 -13.69
CA CYS A 187 30.80 21.43 -13.93
C CYS A 187 29.85 21.63 -12.75
N VAL A 188 29.25 22.83 -12.71
CA VAL A 188 28.14 23.15 -11.79
C VAL A 188 26.92 22.33 -12.25
N PRO A 189 26.25 21.58 -11.36
CA PRO A 189 25.06 20.82 -11.71
C PRO A 189 23.88 21.72 -12.08
N ASP A 190 23.25 21.45 -13.21
CA ASP A 190 22.07 22.15 -13.72
C ASP A 190 20.74 21.45 -13.40
N SER A 191 20.79 20.22 -12.86
CA SER A 191 19.60 19.46 -12.43
C SER A 191 19.89 18.67 -11.17
N CYS A 192 18.90 18.60 -10.27
CA CYS A 192 18.87 17.66 -9.16
C CYS A 192 17.42 17.25 -8.88
N ARG A 193 17.21 15.95 -8.71
CA ARG A 193 15.88 15.35 -8.68
C ARG A 193 15.75 14.42 -7.48
N ILE A 194 14.61 14.51 -6.78
CA ILE A 194 14.20 13.55 -5.76
C ILE A 194 12.85 12.93 -6.13
N THR A 195 12.64 11.71 -5.67
CA THR A 195 11.32 11.06 -5.66
C THR A 195 10.86 10.91 -4.22
N ILE A 196 9.65 11.40 -3.94
CA ILE A 196 9.04 11.32 -2.61
C ILE A 196 7.87 10.32 -2.61
N ASP A 197 7.70 9.64 -1.48
CA ASP A 197 6.56 8.78 -1.14
C ASP A 197 5.93 9.33 0.14
N ARG A 198 4.85 10.11 0.00
CA ARG A 198 4.06 10.65 1.09
C ARG A 198 2.90 9.73 1.42
N ARG A 199 2.85 9.23 2.67
CA ARG A 199 1.70 8.51 3.21
C ARG A 199 0.91 9.43 4.10
N PHE A 200 -0.36 9.64 3.76
CA PHE A 200 -1.23 10.61 4.42
C PHE A 200 -2.46 9.95 5.05
N LEU A 201 -3.06 10.65 6.00
CA LEU A 201 -4.11 10.12 6.86
C LEU A 201 -5.49 10.29 6.21
N LEU A 202 -6.50 9.60 6.76
CA LEU A 202 -7.88 9.69 6.31
C LEU A 202 -8.42 11.13 6.41
N GLU A 203 -7.97 11.88 7.40
CA GLU A 203 -8.37 13.26 7.70
C GLU A 203 -7.64 14.31 6.85
N GLU A 204 -6.64 13.91 6.06
CA GLU A 204 -5.86 14.81 5.20
C GLU A 204 -6.41 14.79 3.76
N PRO A 205 -7.03 15.87 3.26
CA PRO A 205 -7.38 15.97 1.85
C PRO A 205 -6.13 15.95 0.95
N LEU A 206 -6.19 15.20 -0.14
CA LEU A 206 -5.05 15.08 -1.07
C LEU A 206 -4.55 16.44 -1.59
N ASP A 207 -5.47 17.37 -1.86
CA ASP A 207 -5.07 18.72 -2.32
C ASP A 207 -4.30 19.48 -1.25
N GLN A 208 -4.66 19.34 0.03
CA GLN A 208 -3.86 19.90 1.13
C GLN A 208 -2.46 19.27 1.18
N VAL A 209 -2.36 17.96 0.99
CA VAL A 209 -1.07 17.23 0.96
C VAL A 209 -0.16 17.76 -0.16
N ARG A 210 -0.72 18.01 -1.35
CA ARG A 210 -0.03 18.61 -2.48
C ARG A 210 0.41 20.05 -2.21
N ASP A 211 -0.51 20.84 -1.65
CA ASP A 211 -0.29 22.26 -1.39
C ASP A 211 0.74 22.53 -0.30
N GLU A 212 0.88 21.63 0.67
CA GLU A 212 1.95 21.72 1.69
C GLU A 212 3.35 21.66 1.04
N VAL A 213 3.58 20.72 0.15
CA VAL A 213 4.86 20.61 -0.56
C VAL A 213 5.04 21.78 -1.53
N ARG A 214 4.02 22.09 -2.32
CA ARG A 214 4.05 23.22 -3.26
C ARG A 214 4.31 24.55 -2.55
N GLY A 215 3.67 24.78 -1.41
CA GLY A 215 3.85 26.00 -0.64
C GLY A 215 5.28 26.21 -0.13
N LEU A 216 5.98 25.13 0.25
CA LEU A 216 7.39 25.20 0.63
C LEU A 216 8.28 25.53 -0.57
N LEU A 217 8.00 24.92 -1.73
CA LEU A 217 8.76 25.19 -2.95
C LEU A 217 8.55 26.62 -3.46
N GLU A 218 7.31 27.11 -3.44
CA GLU A 218 7.03 28.53 -3.78
C GLU A 218 7.68 29.50 -2.80
N GLY A 219 7.64 29.19 -1.49
CA GLY A 219 8.36 30.01 -0.49
C GLY A 219 9.89 30.08 -0.75
N LEU A 220 10.49 29.00 -1.22
CA LEU A 220 11.89 29.03 -1.66
C LEU A 220 12.07 29.87 -2.95
N ARG A 221 11.14 29.78 -3.90
CA ARG A 221 11.17 30.59 -5.13
C ARG A 221 11.11 32.10 -4.84
N GLU A 222 10.37 32.50 -3.82
CA GLU A 222 10.27 33.90 -3.41
C GLU A 222 11.53 34.42 -2.66
N THR A 223 12.20 33.53 -1.92
CA THR A 223 13.25 33.93 -0.98
C THR A 223 14.67 33.59 -1.41
N ARG A 224 14.84 32.63 -2.32
CA ARG A 224 16.14 32.17 -2.82
C ARG A 224 16.37 32.60 -4.25
N ILE A 225 17.47 33.33 -4.46
CA ILE A 225 17.87 33.81 -5.80
C ILE A 225 18.03 32.63 -6.76
N ASP A 226 17.51 32.79 -7.97
CA ASP A 226 17.60 31.84 -9.10
C ASP A 226 17.00 30.45 -8.80
N PHE A 227 16.25 30.28 -7.71
CA PHE A 227 15.59 29.03 -7.41
C PHE A 227 14.44 28.78 -8.38
N ASP A 228 14.52 27.68 -9.14
CA ASP A 228 13.43 27.16 -9.94
C ASP A 228 13.26 25.66 -9.76
N TYR A 229 12.04 25.17 -9.93
CA TYR A 229 11.70 23.77 -9.73
C TYR A 229 10.59 23.29 -10.65
N GLU A 230 10.52 21.99 -10.80
CA GLU A 230 9.38 21.28 -11.38
C GLU A 230 8.87 20.24 -10.39
N LEU A 231 7.54 20.22 -10.18
CA LEU A 231 6.85 19.23 -9.32
C LEU A 231 5.92 18.41 -10.19
N THR A 232 6.23 17.13 -10.38
CA THR A 232 5.46 16.21 -11.21
C THR A 232 4.86 15.11 -10.32
N GLU A 233 3.53 14.97 -10.33
CA GLU A 233 2.86 13.85 -9.68
C GLU A 233 3.10 12.56 -10.49
N ILE A 234 3.52 11.51 -9.79
CA ILE A 234 3.72 10.18 -10.39
C ILE A 234 2.44 9.36 -10.21
N ASN A 235 1.91 9.33 -8.98
CA ASN A 235 0.71 8.57 -8.65
C ASN A 235 0.07 9.11 -7.37
N SER A 236 -1.22 8.86 -7.20
CA SER A 236 -1.91 9.15 -5.94
C SER A 236 -2.99 8.11 -5.65
N VAL A 237 -3.10 7.75 -4.38
CA VAL A 237 -4.11 6.83 -3.84
C VAL A 237 -4.77 7.50 -2.64
N LEU A 238 -6.09 7.63 -2.69
CA LEU A 238 -6.84 8.16 -1.56
C LEU A 238 -6.99 7.12 -0.46
N PRO A 239 -7.01 7.50 0.82
CA PRO A 239 -7.25 6.57 1.91
C PRO A 239 -8.67 6.01 1.82
N SER A 240 -8.86 4.80 2.33
CA SER A 240 -10.16 4.14 2.43
C SER A 240 -10.35 3.53 3.81
N MET A 241 -11.59 3.52 4.30
CA MET A 241 -11.93 2.88 5.56
C MET A 241 -13.39 2.41 5.53
N THR A 242 -13.60 1.17 5.92
CA THR A 242 -14.91 0.57 6.16
C THR A 242 -15.30 0.80 7.62
N ASP A 243 -16.55 1.19 7.85
CA ASP A 243 -17.08 1.40 9.19
C ASP A 243 -17.08 0.07 9.98
N GLN A 244 -16.70 0.13 11.25
CA GLN A 244 -16.70 -1.05 12.13
C GLN A 244 -18.09 -1.70 12.29
N THR A 245 -19.17 -0.92 12.12
CA THR A 245 -20.55 -1.42 12.16
C THR A 245 -21.03 -2.06 10.85
N ALA A 246 -20.21 -2.02 9.79
CA ALA A 246 -20.57 -2.61 8.52
C ALA A 246 -20.87 -4.11 8.64
N PRO A 247 -21.88 -4.63 7.92
CA PRO A 247 -22.30 -6.02 8.03
C PRO A 247 -21.17 -7.02 7.88
N ILE A 248 -20.27 -6.83 6.91
CA ILE A 248 -19.13 -7.75 6.72
C ILE A 248 -18.18 -7.76 7.92
N VAL A 249 -17.90 -6.59 8.53
CA VAL A 249 -17.04 -6.48 9.72
C VAL A 249 -17.64 -7.24 10.87
N GLN A 250 -18.94 -7.06 11.13
CA GLN A 250 -19.64 -7.73 12.23
C GLN A 250 -19.73 -9.24 12.00
N THR A 251 -19.97 -9.69 10.76
CA THR A 251 -20.05 -11.11 10.43
C THR A 251 -18.70 -11.79 10.60
N VAL A 252 -17.62 -11.26 10.05
CA VAL A 252 -16.27 -11.82 10.21
C VAL A 252 -15.83 -11.75 11.69
N SER A 253 -16.18 -10.68 12.39
CA SER A 253 -15.89 -10.58 13.83
C SER A 253 -16.56 -11.69 14.64
N GLN A 254 -17.80 -12.03 14.32
CA GLN A 254 -18.49 -13.14 14.97
C GLN A 254 -17.85 -14.48 14.62
N ALA A 255 -17.53 -14.70 13.34
CA ALA A 255 -16.85 -15.91 12.88
C ALA A 255 -15.49 -16.12 13.58
N ILE A 256 -14.69 -15.07 13.75
CA ILE A 256 -13.42 -15.14 14.50
C ILE A 256 -13.68 -15.56 15.96
N ARG A 257 -14.68 -14.98 16.62
CA ARG A 257 -15.03 -15.38 17.99
C ARG A 257 -15.43 -16.85 18.10
N ASP A 258 -16.26 -17.30 17.17
CA ASP A 258 -16.83 -18.65 17.19
C ASP A 258 -15.77 -19.73 16.87
N ILE A 259 -14.88 -19.46 15.92
CA ILE A 259 -13.85 -20.41 15.47
C ILE A 259 -12.60 -20.36 16.36
N MET A 260 -12.12 -19.16 16.70
CA MET A 260 -10.84 -19.01 17.43
C MET A 260 -11.01 -18.76 18.93
N GLY A 261 -12.22 -18.47 19.41
CA GLY A 261 -12.47 -18.11 20.81
C GLY A 261 -11.85 -16.78 21.24
N LYS A 262 -11.50 -15.91 20.27
CA LYS A 262 -10.83 -14.63 20.52
C LYS A 262 -11.67 -13.45 20.02
N GLN A 263 -11.47 -12.28 20.63
CA GLN A 263 -11.96 -11.04 20.05
C GLN A 263 -11.08 -10.62 18.90
N PRO A 264 -11.63 -10.25 17.73
CA PRO A 264 -10.82 -9.75 16.64
C PRO A 264 -10.19 -8.40 17.00
N GLU A 265 -8.99 -8.17 16.51
CA GLU A 265 -8.37 -6.86 16.51
C GLU A 265 -8.73 -6.13 15.22
N TYR A 266 -9.24 -4.89 15.33
CA TYR A 266 -9.46 -4.03 14.17
C TYR A 266 -8.21 -3.26 13.87
N VAL A 267 -7.74 -3.34 12.63
CA VAL A 267 -6.52 -2.68 12.18
C VAL A 267 -6.77 -1.92 10.87
N ALA A 268 -5.82 -1.09 10.49
CA ALA A 268 -5.73 -0.51 9.16
C ALA A 268 -4.30 -0.65 8.64
N SER A 269 -4.17 -0.84 7.33
CA SER A 269 -2.88 -1.01 6.67
C SER A 269 -2.13 0.32 6.58
N PRO A 270 -0.81 0.32 6.81
CA PRO A 270 0.04 1.47 6.57
C PRO A 270 0.28 1.73 5.07
N GLY A 271 0.14 0.69 4.25
CA GLY A 271 0.16 0.74 2.78
C GLY A 271 -1.25 0.72 2.19
N SER A 272 -1.36 0.89 0.88
CA SER A 272 -2.62 0.76 0.14
C SER A 272 -2.72 -0.62 -0.50
N TYR A 273 -3.93 -1.14 -0.61
CA TYR A 273 -4.26 -2.39 -1.29
C TYR A 273 -5.56 -2.23 -2.10
N ASP A 274 -6.04 -3.26 -2.74
CA ASP A 274 -7.11 -3.21 -3.75
C ASP A 274 -8.46 -2.65 -3.27
N GLN A 275 -8.70 -2.52 -1.95
CA GLN A 275 -9.87 -1.81 -1.42
C GLN A 275 -10.02 -0.39 -2.00
N LYS A 276 -8.91 0.28 -2.35
CA LYS A 276 -8.90 1.60 -3.00
C LYS A 276 -9.78 1.64 -4.25
N HIS A 277 -9.73 0.60 -5.07
CA HIS A 277 -10.49 0.51 -6.32
C HIS A 277 -11.94 0.10 -6.09
N ILE A 278 -12.16 -0.84 -5.18
CA ILE A 278 -13.51 -1.30 -4.79
C ILE A 278 -14.32 -0.16 -4.20
N ASP A 279 -13.70 0.64 -3.33
CA ASP A 279 -14.33 1.83 -2.76
C ASP A 279 -14.55 2.95 -3.78
N ARG A 280 -13.53 3.28 -4.58
CA ARG A 280 -13.54 4.49 -5.41
C ARG A 280 -14.23 4.29 -6.75
N ILE A 281 -14.01 3.16 -7.40
CA ILE A 281 -14.59 2.82 -8.70
C ILE A 281 -15.88 2.02 -8.49
N GLY A 282 -15.81 0.92 -7.75
CA GLY A 282 -16.95 0.04 -7.48
C GLY A 282 -18.02 0.67 -6.58
N LYS A 283 -17.68 1.70 -5.78
CA LYS A 283 -18.57 2.37 -4.82
C LYS A 283 -19.07 1.47 -3.70
N LEU A 284 -18.42 0.34 -3.46
CA LEU A 284 -18.78 -0.60 -2.42
C LEU A 284 -18.03 -0.29 -1.13
N LYS A 285 -18.78 0.08 -0.08
CA LYS A 285 -18.23 0.38 1.26
C LYS A 285 -18.12 -0.82 2.18
N ASN A 286 -18.76 -1.92 1.83
CA ASN A 286 -18.81 -3.14 2.63
C ASN A 286 -17.70 -4.11 2.19
N CYS A 287 -16.45 -3.65 2.33
CA CYS A 287 -15.22 -4.33 1.89
C CYS A 287 -14.17 -4.25 2.99
N ILE A 288 -13.54 -5.36 3.31
CA ILE A 288 -12.46 -5.49 4.29
C ILE A 288 -11.31 -6.31 3.74
N ALA A 289 -10.14 -6.21 4.37
CA ALA A 289 -9.14 -7.25 4.23
C ALA A 289 -9.17 -8.19 5.44
N TYR A 290 -9.10 -9.49 5.16
CA TYR A 290 -9.01 -10.56 6.15
C TYR A 290 -8.37 -11.79 5.52
N GLY A 291 -7.25 -12.24 6.03
CA GLY A 291 -6.54 -13.40 5.54
C GLY A 291 -5.44 -13.88 6.49
N PRO A 292 -4.90 -15.07 6.21
CA PRO A 292 -3.79 -15.65 6.97
C PRO A 292 -2.46 -14.97 6.61
N GLY A 293 -1.46 -15.17 7.45
CA GLY A 293 -0.10 -14.70 7.21
C GLY A 293 0.23 -13.39 7.91
N LEU A 294 1.48 -13.02 7.79
CA LEU A 294 2.09 -11.88 8.48
C LEU A 294 2.62 -10.89 7.45
N LEU A 295 2.08 -9.69 7.40
CA LEU A 295 2.51 -8.65 6.46
C LEU A 295 4.03 -8.36 6.53
N GLU A 296 4.63 -8.56 7.69
CA GLU A 296 6.08 -8.36 7.90
C GLU A 296 6.95 -9.35 7.11
N LEU A 297 6.39 -10.46 6.64
CA LEU A 297 7.06 -11.46 5.81
C LEU A 297 6.94 -11.14 4.31
N ALA A 298 5.97 -10.34 3.92
CA ALA A 298 5.76 -9.96 2.54
C ALA A 298 7.01 -9.30 1.94
N HIS A 299 7.28 -9.58 0.67
CA HIS A 299 8.40 -9.06 -0.13
C HIS A 299 9.81 -9.43 0.35
N LYS A 300 9.96 -10.18 1.47
CA LYS A 300 11.25 -10.63 1.99
C LYS A 300 11.71 -11.95 1.36
N PRO A 301 13.03 -12.27 1.40
CA PRO A 301 13.49 -13.62 1.19
C PRO A 301 12.89 -14.58 2.23
N ASP A 302 12.73 -15.86 1.84
CA ASP A 302 12.13 -16.90 2.68
C ASP A 302 10.74 -16.55 3.20
N GLU A 303 9.97 -15.81 2.40
CA GLU A 303 8.54 -15.59 2.63
C GLU A 303 7.85 -16.93 2.80
N TYR A 304 7.00 -17.03 3.81
CA TYR A 304 6.23 -18.23 4.10
C TYR A 304 4.85 -17.91 4.68
N ILE A 305 3.98 -18.91 4.65
CA ILE A 305 2.71 -18.92 5.35
C ILE A 305 2.58 -20.19 6.17
N GLU A 306 1.99 -20.10 7.38
CA GLU A 306 1.69 -21.27 8.19
C GLU A 306 0.42 -21.97 7.72
N VAL A 307 0.49 -23.29 7.54
CA VAL A 307 -0.66 -24.09 7.08
C VAL A 307 -1.84 -23.98 8.06
N ASP A 308 -1.55 -23.99 9.37
CA ASP A 308 -2.59 -23.85 10.40
C ASP A 308 -3.31 -22.49 10.31
N ASP A 309 -2.59 -21.41 9.96
CA ASP A 309 -3.19 -20.09 9.76
C ASP A 309 -4.14 -20.07 8.55
N MET A 310 -3.75 -20.78 7.49
CA MET A 310 -4.61 -20.92 6.30
C MET A 310 -5.89 -21.71 6.64
N VAL A 311 -5.78 -22.78 7.40
CA VAL A 311 -6.93 -23.60 7.82
C VAL A 311 -7.87 -22.80 8.72
N ASP A 312 -7.34 -22.12 9.74
CA ASP A 312 -8.12 -21.26 10.62
C ASP A 312 -8.87 -20.17 9.85
N SER A 313 -8.17 -19.51 8.93
CA SER A 313 -8.78 -18.46 8.07
C SER A 313 -9.85 -19.02 7.14
N ALA A 314 -9.64 -20.20 6.57
CA ALA A 314 -10.67 -20.87 5.76
C ALA A 314 -11.92 -21.21 6.59
N CYS A 315 -11.75 -21.68 7.82
CA CYS A 315 -12.87 -21.93 8.75
C CYS A 315 -13.64 -20.64 9.06
N VAL A 316 -12.95 -19.53 9.33
CA VAL A 316 -13.60 -18.22 9.56
C VAL A 316 -14.35 -17.74 8.33
N MET A 317 -13.76 -17.87 7.13
CA MET A 317 -14.42 -17.52 5.87
C MET A 317 -15.64 -18.42 5.62
N GLY A 318 -15.56 -19.72 5.89
CA GLY A 318 -16.69 -20.65 5.79
C GLY A 318 -17.85 -20.26 6.73
N ALA A 319 -17.57 -20.00 8.02
CA ALA A 319 -18.58 -19.52 8.98
C ALA A 319 -19.17 -18.16 8.58
N THR A 320 -18.39 -17.31 7.93
CA THR A 320 -18.85 -16.05 7.36
C THR A 320 -19.86 -16.29 6.23
N LEU A 321 -19.56 -17.21 5.31
CA LEU A 321 -20.47 -17.60 4.24
C LEU A 321 -21.79 -18.20 4.78
N GLU A 322 -21.73 -19.06 5.81
CA GLU A 322 -22.93 -19.59 6.47
C GLU A 322 -23.81 -18.47 7.02
N THR A 323 -23.22 -17.49 7.68
CA THR A 323 -23.96 -16.35 8.26
C THR A 323 -24.59 -15.46 7.20
N LEU A 324 -23.92 -15.27 6.06
CA LEU A 324 -24.39 -14.37 4.98
C LEU A 324 -25.40 -15.02 4.06
N LEU A 325 -25.27 -16.33 3.78
CA LEU A 325 -25.98 -17.00 2.68
C LEU A 325 -27.03 -18.01 3.16
N LEU A 326 -27.02 -18.39 4.43
CA LEU A 326 -28.06 -19.28 4.95
C LEU A 326 -29.19 -18.49 5.61
N PRO A 327 -30.42 -19.00 5.57
CA PRO A 327 -31.57 -18.41 6.29
C PRO A 327 -31.26 -18.31 7.79
N ARG A 328 -31.50 -17.17 8.39
CA ARG A 328 -31.45 -17.05 9.86
C ARG A 328 -32.48 -18.00 10.48
N LYS A 329 -32.03 -18.89 11.35
CA LYS A 329 -32.88 -19.79 12.13
C LYS A 329 -33.68 -19.02 13.17
#